data_469d091d7329b4348e8bb1cb4b9f10e3
#
_entry.id   469d091d7329b4348e8bb1cb4b9f10e3
#
_cell.length_a   1.000
_cell.length_b   1.000
_cell.length_c   1.000
_cell.angle_alpha   90.00
_cell.angle_beta   90.00
_cell.angle_gamma   90.00
#
_symmetry.space_group_name_H-M   'P 1'
#
loop_
_entity.id
_entity.type
_entity.pdbx_description
1 polymer ?
#
loop_
_entity_poly.entity_id
_entity_poly.type
_entity_poly.pdbx_seq_one_letter_code
_entity_poly.pdbx_strand_id
1 'polypeptide(L)'
;MTQFDNVSVVKKANVYFDGRCVSHTVLFPDGSRKTVGVIFPGTLTFTTGVPERMELTGGRCRVRLAGHDEWQTYAGGESFSVPGDTAFDIEALETLDYVCHFG
;
A
#
# COMPACT_ATOMS: atom_id res chain seq x y z
N MET A 1 -14.98 5.94 -6.99
CA MET A 1 -15.22 6.24 -5.56
C MET A 1 -13.95 6.81 -4.96
N THR A 2 -14.03 7.97 -4.34
CA THR A 2 -12.87 8.70 -3.83
C THR A 2 -12.74 8.64 -2.31
N GLN A 3 -13.64 7.96 -1.63
CA GLN A 3 -13.67 7.88 -0.17
C GLN A 3 -14.38 6.60 0.27
N PHE A 4 -14.10 6.19 1.51
CA PHE A 4 -14.87 5.17 2.18
C PHE A 4 -15.88 5.86 3.10
N ASP A 5 -17.13 5.40 3.06
CA ASP A 5 -18.20 5.90 3.92
C ASP A 5 -18.57 4.85 4.96
N ASN A 6 -19.09 5.29 6.10
CA ASN A 6 -19.61 4.41 7.18
C ASN A 6 -18.53 3.43 7.68
N VAL A 7 -17.32 3.94 7.89
CA VAL A 7 -16.20 3.16 8.37
C VAL A 7 -15.68 3.73 9.68
N SER A 8 -14.93 2.92 10.40
CA SER A 8 -14.19 3.35 11.58
C SER A 8 -12.70 3.46 11.24
N VAL A 9 -12.04 4.48 11.77
CA VAL A 9 -10.61 4.68 11.57
C VAL A 9 -9.90 4.52 12.90
N VAL A 10 -8.88 3.66 12.94
CA VAL A 10 -8.04 3.53 14.12
C VAL A 10 -7.17 4.77 14.22
N LYS A 11 -7.24 5.47 15.36
CA LYS A 11 -6.59 6.78 15.51
C LYS A 11 -5.08 6.72 15.42
N LYS A 12 -4.49 5.66 15.98
CA LYS A 12 -3.03 5.55 15.99
C LYS A 12 -2.54 5.07 14.63
N ALA A 13 -1.60 5.82 14.06
CA ALA A 13 -1.01 5.48 12.78
C ALA A 13 -0.12 4.24 12.86
N ASN A 14 -0.03 3.50 11.77
CA ASN A 14 0.99 2.48 11.55
C ASN A 14 2.19 3.18 10.90
N VAL A 15 3.32 3.18 11.59
CA VAL A 15 4.52 3.89 11.12
C VAL A 15 5.58 2.86 10.77
N TYR A 16 6.07 2.92 9.54
CA TYR A 16 7.08 2.00 9.03
C TYR A 16 8.31 2.78 8.57
N PHE A 17 9.49 2.16 8.73
CA PHE A 17 10.76 2.70 8.23
C PHE A 17 11.00 4.14 8.70
N ASP A 18 10.85 4.37 10.02
CA ASP A 18 11.08 5.68 10.66
C ASP A 18 10.26 6.81 10.05
N GLY A 19 9.01 6.52 9.66
CA GLY A 19 8.10 7.54 9.14
C GLY A 19 8.10 7.67 7.63
N ARG A 20 8.81 6.82 6.91
CA ARG A 20 8.85 6.86 5.44
C ARG A 20 7.60 6.29 4.81
N CYS A 21 6.83 5.52 5.57
CA CYS A 21 5.51 5.04 5.20
C CYS A 21 4.61 5.15 6.43
N VAL A 22 3.46 5.78 6.26
CA VAL A 22 2.48 5.96 7.35
C VAL A 22 1.11 5.60 6.83
N SER A 23 0.37 4.78 7.58
CA SER A 23 -1.00 4.42 7.23
C SER A 23 -1.90 4.41 8.45
N HIS A 24 -3.20 4.48 8.20
CA HIS A 24 -4.22 4.26 9.23
C HIS A 24 -5.07 3.07 8.82
N THR A 25 -5.43 2.26 9.82
CA THR A 25 -6.32 1.12 9.62
C THR A 25 -7.76 1.61 9.57
N VAL A 26 -8.49 1.15 8.55
CA VAL A 26 -9.91 1.44 8.33
C VAL A 26 -10.68 0.15 8.52
N LEU A 27 -11.69 0.19 9.38
CA LEU A 27 -12.52 -0.97 9.71
C LEU A 27 -13.89 -0.82 9.07
N PHE A 28 -14.34 -1.87 8.42
CA PHE A 28 -15.60 -1.91 7.70
C PHE A 28 -16.68 -2.62 8.52
N PRO A 29 -17.97 -2.33 8.28
CA PRO A 29 -19.07 -2.96 9.03
C PRO A 29 -19.11 -4.48 8.95
N ASP A 30 -18.56 -5.07 7.86
CA ASP A 30 -18.51 -6.54 7.68
C ASP A 30 -17.37 -7.21 8.44
N GLY A 31 -16.59 -6.44 9.21
CA GLY A 31 -15.45 -6.96 9.97
C GLY A 31 -14.14 -6.97 9.20
N SER A 32 -14.15 -6.62 7.91
CA SER A 32 -12.91 -6.52 7.14
C SER A 32 -12.16 -5.24 7.45
N ARG A 33 -10.88 -5.21 7.08
CA ARG A 33 -10.04 -4.04 7.25
C ARG A 33 -9.23 -3.76 5.99
N LYS A 34 -8.89 -2.49 5.82
CA LYS A 34 -7.94 -2.02 4.81
C LYS A 34 -7.05 -0.99 5.48
N THR A 35 -5.97 -0.60 4.82
CA THR A 35 -5.17 0.54 5.30
C THR A 35 -5.14 1.60 4.21
N VAL A 36 -5.10 2.86 4.65
CA VAL A 36 -5.00 4.03 3.78
C VAL A 36 -3.79 4.82 4.24
N GLY A 37 -2.89 5.11 3.32
CA GLY A 37 -1.66 5.77 3.73
C GLY A 37 -0.88 6.43 2.62
N VAL A 38 0.31 6.83 2.98
CA VAL A 38 1.26 7.45 2.07
C VAL A 38 2.63 6.79 2.20
N ILE A 39 3.35 6.73 1.09
CA ILE A 39 4.76 6.36 1.05
C ILE A 39 5.50 7.56 0.50
N PHE A 40 6.49 8.05 1.25
CA PHE A 40 7.30 9.18 0.81
C PHE A 40 8.36 8.72 -0.19
N PRO A 41 8.92 9.65 -1.01
CA PRO A 41 9.90 9.27 -2.03
C PRO A 41 11.07 8.46 -1.47
N GLY A 42 11.44 7.40 -2.17
CA GLY A 42 12.51 6.49 -1.79
C GLY A 42 12.13 5.06 -2.04
N THR A 43 13.04 4.13 -1.75
CA THR A 43 12.85 2.70 -1.97
C THR A 43 12.69 1.98 -0.63
N LEU A 44 11.63 1.17 -0.53
CA LEU A 44 11.32 0.37 0.66
C LEU A 44 11.06 -1.08 0.24
N THR A 45 11.33 -2.01 1.16
CA THR A 45 11.01 -3.43 0.96
C THR A 45 9.97 -3.84 1.98
N PHE A 46 8.85 -4.34 1.50
CA PHE A 46 7.76 -4.84 2.33
C PHE A 46 7.65 -6.35 2.22
N THR A 47 7.20 -6.98 3.30
CA THR A 47 6.87 -8.40 3.31
C THR A 47 5.37 -8.57 3.45
N THR A 48 4.83 -9.64 2.85
CA THR A 48 3.41 -9.96 2.94
C THR A 48 3.20 -11.23 3.76
N GLY A 49 2.12 -11.25 4.53
CA GLY A 49 1.59 -12.48 5.14
C GLY A 49 0.46 -13.02 4.27
N VAL A 50 -0.66 -12.31 4.24
CA VAL A 50 -1.74 -12.61 3.29
C VAL A 50 -1.47 -11.90 1.96
N PRO A 51 -2.11 -12.33 0.86
CA PRO A 51 -2.01 -11.58 -0.40
C PRO A 51 -2.52 -10.14 -0.22
N GLU A 52 -1.94 -9.21 -0.98
CA GLU A 52 -2.30 -7.79 -0.91
C GLU A 52 -2.56 -7.26 -2.30
N ARG A 53 -3.51 -6.32 -2.39
CA ARG A 53 -3.69 -5.52 -3.60
C ARG A 53 -3.49 -4.06 -3.23
N MET A 54 -2.53 -3.44 -3.85
CA MET A 54 -2.21 -2.02 -3.65
C MET A 54 -2.92 -1.19 -4.71
N GLU A 55 -3.86 -0.39 -4.25
CA GLU A 55 -4.58 0.56 -5.10
C GLU A 55 -3.93 1.92 -4.93
N LEU A 56 -3.45 2.51 -6.03
CA LEU A 56 -2.80 3.80 -5.99
C LEU A 56 -3.83 4.90 -6.30
N THR A 57 -3.92 5.87 -5.41
CA THR A 57 -4.86 6.98 -5.57
C THR A 57 -4.16 8.27 -5.95
N GLY A 58 -2.83 8.31 -5.89
CA GLY A 58 -2.04 9.44 -6.33
C GLY A 58 -0.56 9.11 -6.32
N GLY A 59 0.21 9.85 -7.09
CA GLY A 59 1.65 9.67 -7.18
C GLY A 59 2.07 8.66 -8.23
N ARG A 60 3.34 8.29 -8.20
CA ARG A 60 3.95 7.38 -9.16
C ARG A 60 5.02 6.56 -8.47
N CYS A 61 5.09 5.28 -8.82
CA CYS A 61 6.07 4.37 -8.25
C CYS A 61 6.49 3.31 -9.25
N ARG A 62 7.51 2.55 -8.89
CA ARG A 62 7.82 1.30 -9.57
C ARG A 62 7.98 0.20 -8.52
N VAL A 63 7.65 -1.02 -8.92
CA VAL A 63 7.57 -2.18 -8.03
C VAL A 63 8.33 -3.34 -8.64
N ARG A 64 9.06 -4.08 -7.81
CA ARG A 64 9.73 -5.31 -8.20
C ARG A 64 9.36 -6.39 -7.18
N LEU A 65 8.74 -7.47 -7.66
CA LEU A 65 8.38 -8.61 -6.82
C LEU A 65 9.62 -9.48 -6.55
N ALA A 66 9.62 -10.18 -5.41
CA ALA A 66 10.70 -11.09 -5.06
C ALA A 66 10.90 -12.14 -6.16
N GLY A 67 12.14 -12.40 -6.52
CA GLY A 67 12.49 -13.35 -7.58
C GLY A 67 12.36 -12.79 -9.00
N HIS A 68 11.95 -11.54 -9.16
CA HIS A 68 11.86 -10.88 -10.46
C HIS A 68 12.96 -9.83 -10.58
N ASP A 69 13.52 -9.68 -11.78
CA ASP A 69 14.57 -8.69 -12.03
C ASP A 69 14.01 -7.38 -12.56
N GLU A 70 12.79 -7.41 -13.10
CA GLU A 70 12.19 -6.25 -13.76
C GLU A 70 11.35 -5.43 -12.81
N TRP A 71 11.41 -4.11 -12.98
CA TRP A 71 10.56 -3.15 -12.31
C TRP A 71 9.34 -2.83 -13.18
N GLN A 72 8.17 -2.76 -12.56
CA GLN A 72 6.93 -2.33 -13.22
C GLN A 72 6.57 -0.95 -12.69
N THR A 73 6.18 -0.04 -13.55
CA THR A 73 5.80 1.33 -13.17
C THR A 73 4.28 1.43 -13.05
N TYR A 74 3.82 2.08 -11.98
CA TYR A 74 2.39 2.30 -11.72
C TYR A 74 2.19 3.74 -11.28
N ALA A 75 0.99 4.27 -11.55
CA ALA A 75 0.60 5.63 -11.19
C ALA A 75 -0.80 5.64 -10.57
N GLY A 76 -1.22 6.78 -10.06
CA GLY A 76 -2.54 6.97 -9.50
C GLY A 76 -3.63 6.51 -10.48
N GLY A 77 -4.62 5.79 -9.98
CA GLY A 77 -5.67 5.15 -10.77
C GLY A 77 -5.37 3.70 -11.14
N GLU A 78 -4.16 3.22 -10.88
CA GLU A 78 -3.75 1.84 -11.15
C GLU A 78 -3.63 1.04 -9.86
N SER A 79 -3.57 -0.28 -9.98
CA SER A 79 -3.34 -1.16 -8.85
C SER A 79 -2.43 -2.31 -9.25
N PHE A 80 -1.79 -2.94 -8.25
CA PHE A 80 -1.02 -4.15 -8.46
C PHE A 80 -1.25 -5.11 -7.30
N SER A 81 -1.09 -6.40 -7.57
CA SER A 81 -1.29 -7.46 -6.57
C SER A 81 0.04 -8.11 -6.22
N VAL A 82 0.18 -8.47 -4.94
CA VAL A 82 1.37 -9.15 -4.42
C VAL A 82 0.91 -10.43 -3.75
N PRO A 83 1.51 -11.58 -4.09
CA PRO A 83 1.17 -12.86 -3.43
C PRO A 83 1.43 -12.81 -1.92
N GLY A 84 0.82 -13.74 -1.19
CA GLY A 84 1.12 -13.91 0.22
C GLY A 84 2.51 -14.53 0.45
N ASP A 85 3.01 -14.38 1.67
CA ASP A 85 4.27 -14.98 2.14
C ASP A 85 5.47 -14.67 1.24
N THR A 86 5.58 -13.43 0.78
CA THR A 86 6.67 -13.00 -0.08
C THR A 86 7.10 -11.56 0.28
N ALA A 87 7.93 -10.97 -0.58
CA ALA A 87 8.40 -9.62 -0.42
C ALA A 87 8.31 -8.87 -1.75
N PHE A 88 8.29 -7.55 -1.67
CA PHE A 88 8.39 -6.70 -2.86
C PHE A 88 9.13 -5.41 -2.53
N ASP A 89 9.83 -4.90 -3.52
CA ASP A 89 10.46 -3.58 -3.44
C ASP A 89 9.55 -2.57 -4.10
N ILE A 90 9.39 -1.41 -3.47
CA ILE A 90 8.64 -0.32 -4.05
C ILE A 90 9.49 0.96 -3.96
N GLU A 91 9.66 1.60 -5.11
CA GLU A 91 10.30 2.91 -5.16
C GLU A 91 9.22 3.95 -5.46
N ALA A 92 8.93 4.80 -4.48
CA ALA A 92 8.04 5.93 -4.69
C ALA A 92 8.84 7.04 -5.36
N LEU A 93 8.45 7.40 -6.57
CA LEU A 93 9.10 8.44 -7.36
C LEU A 93 8.61 9.83 -6.95
N GLU A 94 7.41 9.87 -6.41
CA GLU A 94 6.76 11.03 -5.77
C GLU A 94 6.04 10.51 -4.54
N THR A 95 5.51 11.40 -3.69
CA THR A 95 4.67 10.95 -2.58
C THR A 95 3.52 10.12 -3.13
N LEU A 96 3.41 8.90 -2.64
CA LEU A 96 2.47 7.92 -3.14
C LEU A 96 1.31 7.78 -2.17
N ASP A 97 0.08 8.00 -2.66
CA ASP A 97 -1.14 7.75 -1.90
C ASP A 97 -1.67 6.37 -2.27
N TYR A 98 -2.01 5.56 -1.29
CA TYR A 98 -2.43 4.19 -1.56
C TYR A 98 -3.51 3.70 -0.59
N VAL A 99 -4.24 2.69 -1.06
CA VAL A 99 -5.10 1.84 -0.23
C VAL A 99 -4.58 0.42 -0.35
N CYS A 100 -4.33 -0.23 0.78
CA CYS A 100 -3.94 -1.64 0.79
C CYS A 100 -5.16 -2.50 1.11
N HIS A 101 -5.51 -3.39 0.19
CA HIS A 101 -6.57 -4.38 0.35
C HIS A 101 -5.92 -5.73 0.72
N PHE A 102 -6.40 -6.36 1.78
CA PHE A 102 -5.86 -7.61 2.29
C PHE A 102 -6.74 -8.80 1.87
N GLY A 103 -6.08 -9.93 1.63
CA GLY A 103 -6.74 -11.17 1.22
C GLY A 103 -6.86 -11.32 -0.28
#